data_9a4eabf5d24ebd9ff6428bdf79a8562b
#
_entry.id   9a4eabf5d24ebd9ff6428bdf79a8562b
#
_cell.length_a   1.000
_cell.length_b   1.000
_cell.length_c   1.000
_cell.angle_alpha   90.00
_cell.angle_beta   90.00
_cell.angle_gamma   90.00
#
_symmetry.space_group_name_H-M   'P 1'
#
loop_
_entity.id
_entity.type
_entity.pdbx_description
1 polymer ?
#
loop_
_entity_poly.entity_id
_entity_poly.type
_entity_poly.pdbx_seq_one_letter_code
_entity_poly.pdbx_strand_id
1 'polypeptide(L)'
;MLLELKDVVAGYGDITAMKGISLSVPEGSIVTLIGANGAGKSTTMKTILGIGKASKGTVSFQGKGLKGVKSYQVVQEGISLVPEGRQILQNMTVQENLELGAYQRNDDRIAADMEKVFTRFPRLKERRRQYGGTLSGGEQQMLAIGRAVMAQPKLLLLDEPSMGLAPLVVQQIFDVIQDIHKEGTTVLLVEQNAQKALQIADYAYVMETGKIVLEGPAAEVAQNPQVMAAYLGGHKASS
;
A
#
# COMPACT_ATOMS: atom_id res chain seq x y z
N MET A 1 11.59 2.39 14.53
CA MET A 1 10.78 2.73 13.35
C MET A 1 11.28 1.94 12.16
N LEU A 2 10.39 1.33 11.36
CA LEU A 2 10.76 0.61 10.14
C LEU A 2 10.96 1.60 8.99
N LEU A 3 9.98 2.51 8.78
CA LEU A 3 10.05 3.58 7.79
C LEU A 3 9.87 4.93 8.49
N GLU A 4 10.63 5.94 8.06
CA GLU A 4 10.51 7.30 8.57
C GLU A 4 10.72 8.32 7.46
N LEU A 5 9.79 9.27 7.35
CA LEU A 5 9.88 10.45 6.52
C LEU A 5 9.98 11.68 7.44
N LYS A 6 10.94 12.60 7.18
CA LYS A 6 11.11 13.84 7.93
C LYS A 6 11.14 15.03 6.97
N ASP A 7 10.17 15.93 7.10
CA ASP A 7 10.04 17.20 6.38
C ASP A 7 10.21 17.06 4.85
N VAL A 8 9.62 15.98 4.30
CA VAL A 8 9.82 15.61 2.91
C VAL A 8 9.01 16.52 1.99
N VAL A 9 9.71 17.19 1.07
CA VAL A 9 9.13 17.96 -0.02
C VAL A 9 9.41 17.21 -1.32
N ALA A 10 8.37 16.87 -2.09
CA ALA A 10 8.49 16.18 -3.36
C ALA A 10 7.36 16.57 -4.32
N GLY A 11 7.59 16.36 -5.61
CA GLY A 11 6.61 16.68 -6.64
C GLY A 11 7.08 16.29 -8.03
N TYR A 12 6.39 16.79 -9.05
CA TYR A 12 6.65 16.52 -10.46
C TYR A 12 6.72 17.85 -11.23
N GLY A 13 7.83 18.09 -11.95
CA GLY A 13 8.05 19.38 -12.61
C GLY A 13 7.92 20.51 -11.60
N ASP A 14 7.09 21.49 -11.91
CA ASP A 14 6.85 22.65 -11.04
C ASP A 14 5.78 22.43 -9.96
N ILE A 15 5.14 21.25 -9.93
CA ILE A 15 4.08 20.93 -9.00
C ILE A 15 4.66 20.28 -7.74
N THR A 16 4.56 20.97 -6.59
CA THR A 16 4.90 20.41 -5.29
C THR A 16 3.69 19.67 -4.71
N ALA A 17 3.75 18.34 -4.73
CA ALA A 17 2.68 17.47 -4.24
C ALA A 17 2.82 17.13 -2.74
N MET A 18 4.04 17.13 -2.20
CA MET A 18 4.34 16.96 -0.77
C MET A 18 5.05 18.21 -0.26
N LYS A 19 4.52 18.82 0.79
CA LYS A 19 4.93 20.15 1.27
C LYS A 19 5.54 20.10 2.68
N GLY A 20 6.54 19.24 2.88
CA GLY A 20 7.19 19.04 4.17
C GLY A 20 6.40 18.07 5.05
N ILE A 21 6.11 16.87 4.54
CA ILE A 21 5.42 15.85 5.33
C ILE A 21 6.41 15.06 6.18
N SER A 22 5.97 14.74 7.40
CA SER A 22 6.64 13.79 8.28
C SER A 22 5.66 12.67 8.62
N LEU A 23 6.10 11.43 8.51
CA LEU A 23 5.33 10.25 8.93
C LEU A 23 6.28 9.12 9.33
N SER A 24 5.79 8.24 10.18
CA SER A 24 6.54 7.10 10.68
C SER A 24 5.70 5.83 10.60
N VAL A 25 6.33 4.72 10.25
CA VAL A 25 5.71 3.39 10.25
C VAL A 25 6.51 2.50 11.21
N PRO A 26 5.97 2.18 12.39
CA PRO A 26 6.57 1.21 13.28
C PRO A 26 6.60 -0.17 12.64
N GLU A 27 7.60 -0.98 13.00
CA GLU A 27 7.64 -2.39 12.60
C GLU A 27 6.46 -3.14 13.22
N GLY A 28 5.85 -4.06 12.45
CA GLY A 28 4.71 -4.85 12.92
C GLY A 28 3.44 -4.02 13.13
N SER A 29 3.22 -2.97 12.35
CA SER A 29 1.98 -2.18 12.40
C SER A 29 1.32 -2.05 11.02
N ILE A 30 0.02 -1.75 11.03
CA ILE A 30 -0.71 -1.23 9.87
C ILE A 30 -0.85 0.28 10.07
N VAL A 31 -0.18 1.06 9.23
CA VAL A 31 -0.34 2.52 9.19
C VAL A 31 -1.12 2.91 7.96
N THR A 32 -2.07 3.83 8.09
CA THR A 32 -2.81 4.34 6.94
C THR A 32 -2.57 5.82 6.68
N LEU A 33 -2.50 6.18 5.41
CA LEU A 33 -2.47 7.56 4.93
C LEU A 33 -3.76 7.80 4.13
N ILE A 34 -4.70 8.50 4.72
CA ILE A 34 -5.99 8.83 4.11
C ILE A 34 -6.02 10.27 3.59
N GLY A 35 -6.83 10.52 2.58
CA GLY A 35 -7.00 11.85 2.00
C GLY A 35 -7.69 11.81 0.64
N ALA A 36 -8.16 12.95 0.18
CA ALA A 36 -8.81 13.10 -1.11
C ALA A 36 -7.85 12.82 -2.29
N ASN A 37 -8.40 12.64 -3.49
CA ASN A 37 -7.60 12.54 -4.70
C ASN A 37 -6.78 13.82 -4.91
N GLY A 38 -5.52 13.66 -5.30
CA GLY A 38 -4.59 14.78 -5.46
C GLY A 38 -3.96 15.30 -4.15
N ALA A 39 -4.27 14.72 -2.99
CA ALA A 39 -3.67 15.14 -1.72
C ALA A 39 -2.15 14.91 -1.63
N GLY A 40 -1.58 14.02 -2.47
CA GLY A 40 -0.15 13.69 -2.49
C GLY A 40 0.17 12.26 -2.05
N LYS A 41 -0.84 11.42 -1.81
CA LYS A 41 -0.71 10.05 -1.29
C LYS A 41 0.17 9.15 -2.18
N SER A 42 -0.14 9.01 -3.47
CA SER A 42 0.66 8.20 -4.41
C SER A 42 2.05 8.78 -4.65
N THR A 43 2.21 10.12 -4.52
CA THR A 43 3.54 10.76 -4.53
C THR A 43 4.36 10.32 -3.34
N THR A 44 3.75 10.17 -2.18
CA THR A 44 4.42 9.64 -0.98
C THR A 44 4.96 8.24 -1.23
N MET A 45 4.13 7.34 -1.78
CA MET A 45 4.55 5.97 -2.13
C MET A 45 5.72 5.94 -3.13
N LYS A 46 5.63 6.74 -4.20
CA LYS A 46 6.69 6.85 -5.21
C LYS A 46 7.98 7.44 -4.64
N THR A 47 7.87 8.38 -3.69
CA THR A 47 9.04 8.99 -3.04
C THR A 47 9.75 7.99 -2.12
N ILE A 48 9.02 7.17 -1.37
CA ILE A 48 9.57 6.08 -0.54
C ILE A 48 10.37 5.10 -1.42
N LEU A 49 9.86 4.77 -2.60
CA LEU A 49 10.54 3.85 -3.54
C LEU A 49 11.67 4.48 -4.36
N GLY A 50 11.99 5.75 -4.16
CA GLY A 50 13.02 6.43 -4.94
C GLY A 50 12.64 6.68 -6.42
N ILE A 51 11.37 6.48 -6.79
CA ILE A 51 10.81 6.82 -8.11
C ILE A 51 10.56 8.33 -8.17
N GLY A 52 10.01 8.90 -7.09
CA GLY A 52 9.87 10.34 -6.90
C GLY A 52 11.11 10.92 -6.21
N LYS A 53 11.60 12.07 -6.68
CA LYS A 53 12.75 12.73 -6.05
C LYS A 53 12.27 13.70 -4.96
N ALA A 54 12.70 13.45 -3.72
CA ALA A 54 12.58 14.43 -2.64
C ALA A 54 13.54 15.58 -2.90
N SER A 55 13.02 16.82 -2.94
CA SER A 55 13.81 18.04 -3.04
C SER A 55 14.36 18.49 -1.68
N LYS A 56 13.61 18.21 -0.59
CA LYS A 56 13.99 18.47 0.81
C LYS A 56 13.57 17.30 1.71
N GLY A 57 14.10 17.27 2.91
CA GLY A 57 13.80 16.25 3.91
C GLY A 57 14.56 14.95 3.68
N THR A 58 14.19 13.95 4.47
CA THR A 58 14.84 12.63 4.45
C THR A 58 13.80 11.53 4.46
N VAL A 59 14.11 10.43 3.77
CA VAL A 59 13.39 9.15 3.84
C VAL A 59 14.38 8.11 4.32
N SER A 60 14.05 7.36 5.36
CA SER A 60 14.88 6.29 5.88
C SER A 60 14.08 5.01 6.10
N PHE A 61 14.71 3.88 5.83
CA PHE A 61 14.17 2.54 6.06
C PHE A 61 15.14 1.74 6.91
N GLN A 62 14.67 1.19 8.03
CA GLN A 62 15.51 0.51 9.03
C GLN A 62 16.72 1.36 9.48
N GLY A 63 16.53 2.68 9.62
CA GLY A 63 17.56 3.62 9.99
C GLY A 63 18.52 4.01 8.85
N LYS A 64 18.45 3.37 7.68
CA LYS A 64 19.27 3.71 6.50
C LYS A 64 18.56 4.76 5.64
N GLY A 65 19.25 5.84 5.27
CA GLY A 65 18.72 6.84 4.35
C GLY A 65 18.55 6.29 2.93
N LEU A 66 17.40 6.56 2.31
CA LEU A 66 17.09 6.11 0.94
C LEU A 66 17.41 7.17 -0.13
N LYS A 67 17.98 8.31 0.23
CA LYS A 67 18.32 9.37 -0.72
C LYS A 67 19.34 8.89 -1.75
N GLY A 68 18.98 8.97 -3.03
CA GLY A 68 19.84 8.56 -4.14
C GLY A 68 19.91 7.04 -4.36
N VAL A 69 19.23 6.25 -3.54
CA VAL A 69 19.09 4.80 -3.75
C VAL A 69 18.15 4.56 -4.93
N LYS A 70 18.53 3.69 -5.86
CA LYS A 70 17.68 3.35 -7.02
C LYS A 70 16.51 2.48 -6.59
N SER A 71 15.37 2.62 -7.24
CA SER A 71 14.12 1.92 -6.86
C SER A 71 14.28 0.39 -6.73
N TYR A 72 15.02 -0.25 -7.63
CA TYR A 72 15.27 -1.69 -7.54
C TYR A 72 16.09 -2.08 -6.28
N GLN A 73 16.98 -1.22 -5.80
CA GLN A 73 17.72 -1.42 -4.55
C GLN A 73 16.82 -1.23 -3.33
N VAL A 74 15.88 -0.27 -3.39
CA VAL A 74 14.88 -0.09 -2.33
C VAL A 74 14.02 -1.36 -2.18
N VAL A 75 13.64 -1.98 -3.29
CA VAL A 75 12.92 -3.27 -3.26
C VAL A 75 13.79 -4.38 -2.63
N GLN A 76 15.10 -4.41 -2.91
CA GLN A 76 16.03 -5.38 -2.30
C GLN A 76 16.17 -5.21 -0.79
N GLU A 77 16.00 -4.02 -0.24
CA GLU A 77 15.98 -3.79 1.22
C GLU A 77 14.73 -4.39 1.90
N GLY A 78 13.70 -4.78 1.12
CA GLY A 78 12.49 -5.44 1.62
C GLY A 78 11.24 -4.56 1.58
N ILE A 79 11.15 -3.60 0.66
CA ILE A 79 9.94 -2.81 0.42
C ILE A 79 9.28 -3.28 -0.88
N SER A 80 8.01 -3.67 -0.83
CA SER A 80 7.21 -3.98 -2.02
C SER A 80 6.04 -3.02 -2.17
N LEU A 81 5.64 -2.71 -3.40
CA LEU A 81 4.49 -1.86 -3.71
C LEU A 81 3.45 -2.63 -4.52
N VAL A 82 2.20 -2.52 -4.10
CA VAL A 82 1.02 -2.74 -4.94
C VAL A 82 0.54 -1.37 -5.41
N PRO A 83 0.80 -1.01 -6.67
CA PRO A 83 0.48 0.32 -7.17
C PRO A 83 -1.01 0.45 -7.49
N GLU A 84 -1.49 1.69 -7.56
CA GLU A 84 -2.79 2.02 -8.16
C GLU A 84 -2.90 1.43 -9.58
N GLY A 85 -4.10 0.96 -9.93
CA GLY A 85 -4.35 0.37 -11.25
C GLY A 85 -3.79 -1.04 -11.43
N ARG A 86 -3.42 -1.72 -10.31
CA ARG A 86 -3.01 -3.14 -10.26
C ARG A 86 -1.68 -3.45 -10.94
N GLN A 87 -1.42 -2.90 -12.12
CA GLN A 87 -0.20 -3.05 -12.93
C GLN A 87 0.31 -4.51 -13.02
N ILE A 88 -0.63 -5.44 -13.26
CA ILE A 88 -0.27 -6.83 -13.56
C ILE A 88 0.29 -6.96 -14.97
N LEU A 89 1.05 -8.01 -15.21
CA LEU A 89 1.54 -8.34 -16.55
C LEU A 89 0.46 -9.15 -17.29
N GLN A 90 -0.31 -8.45 -18.12
CA GLN A 90 -1.50 -8.97 -18.76
C GLN A 90 -1.22 -10.17 -19.69
N ASN A 91 -0.06 -10.19 -20.33
CA ASN A 91 0.37 -11.25 -21.26
C ASN A 91 1.13 -12.40 -20.58
N MET A 92 1.18 -12.39 -19.26
CA MET A 92 1.71 -13.49 -18.45
C MET A 92 0.57 -14.17 -17.70
N THR A 93 0.74 -15.46 -17.45
CA THR A 93 -0.20 -16.23 -16.63
C THR A 93 -0.21 -15.75 -15.19
N VAL A 94 -1.22 -16.17 -14.41
CA VAL A 94 -1.28 -15.94 -12.96
C VAL A 94 0.00 -16.45 -12.29
N GLN A 95 0.41 -17.67 -12.61
CA GLN A 95 1.62 -18.26 -12.04
C GLN A 95 2.87 -17.45 -12.37
N GLU A 96 3.10 -17.11 -13.63
CA GLU A 96 4.26 -16.31 -14.06
C GLU A 96 4.29 -14.92 -13.40
N ASN A 97 3.13 -14.28 -13.23
CA ASN A 97 3.05 -13.03 -12.46
C ASN A 97 3.53 -13.21 -11.01
N LEU A 98 3.14 -14.31 -10.36
CA LEU A 98 3.57 -14.61 -8.99
C LEU A 98 5.07 -14.95 -8.93
N GLU A 99 5.57 -15.76 -9.87
CA GLU A 99 7.00 -16.10 -9.98
C GLU A 99 7.86 -14.86 -10.13
N LEU A 100 7.41 -13.90 -10.93
CA LEU A 100 8.11 -12.61 -11.10
C LEU A 100 8.17 -11.82 -9.78
N GLY A 101 7.18 -11.94 -8.91
CA GLY A 101 7.22 -11.34 -7.58
C GLY A 101 8.39 -11.83 -6.72
N ALA A 102 8.83 -13.06 -6.95
CA ALA A 102 9.97 -13.67 -6.28
C ALA A 102 11.31 -13.49 -7.04
N TYR A 103 11.35 -12.73 -8.13
CA TYR A 103 12.51 -12.62 -9.03
C TYR A 103 13.85 -12.32 -8.33
N GLN A 104 13.82 -11.56 -7.24
CA GLN A 104 15.04 -11.20 -6.49
C GLN A 104 15.42 -12.22 -5.40
N ARG A 105 14.58 -13.23 -5.19
CA ARG A 105 14.81 -14.28 -4.18
C ARG A 105 15.62 -15.42 -4.80
N ASN A 106 16.43 -16.03 -3.96
CA ASN A 106 17.28 -17.16 -4.36
C ASN A 106 17.27 -18.24 -3.25
N ASP A 107 16.08 -18.46 -2.67
CA ASP A 107 15.85 -19.43 -1.61
C ASP A 107 14.91 -20.56 -2.08
N ASP A 108 14.88 -21.66 -1.37
CA ASP A 108 14.14 -22.88 -1.68
C ASP A 108 12.64 -22.82 -1.28
N ARG A 109 12.20 -21.72 -0.64
CA ARG A 109 10.81 -21.56 -0.15
C ARG A 109 9.86 -20.96 -1.17
N ILE A 110 10.32 -20.52 -2.34
CA ILE A 110 9.50 -19.84 -3.37
C ILE A 110 8.26 -20.68 -3.74
N ALA A 111 8.43 -21.99 -3.95
CA ALA A 111 7.31 -22.88 -4.28
C ALA A 111 6.29 -22.98 -3.13
N ALA A 112 6.76 -23.11 -1.90
CA ALA A 112 5.91 -23.18 -0.72
C ALA A 112 5.15 -21.85 -0.50
N ASP A 113 5.80 -20.72 -0.70
CA ASP A 113 5.18 -19.41 -0.58
C ASP A 113 4.13 -19.15 -1.68
N MET A 114 4.38 -19.65 -2.89
CA MET A 114 3.37 -19.63 -3.96
C MET A 114 2.12 -20.43 -3.58
N GLU A 115 2.27 -21.59 -2.97
CA GLU A 115 1.11 -22.39 -2.51
C GLU A 115 0.38 -21.68 -1.35
N LYS A 116 1.07 -20.91 -0.48
CA LYS A 116 0.41 -20.03 0.52
C LYS A 116 -0.41 -18.94 -0.17
N VAL A 117 0.14 -18.29 -1.20
CA VAL A 117 -0.60 -17.31 -2.01
C VAL A 117 -1.84 -17.95 -2.65
N PHE A 118 -1.73 -19.15 -3.21
CA PHE A 118 -2.87 -19.87 -3.77
C PHE A 118 -3.89 -20.32 -2.72
N THR A 119 -3.45 -20.62 -1.50
CA THR A 119 -4.36 -20.92 -0.38
C THR A 119 -5.14 -19.67 0.04
N ARG A 120 -4.48 -18.52 0.08
CA ARG A 120 -5.11 -17.23 0.37
C ARG A 120 -6.05 -16.76 -0.74
N PHE A 121 -5.73 -17.06 -1.98
CA PHE A 121 -6.49 -16.68 -3.17
C PHE A 121 -6.90 -17.92 -4.00
N PRO A 122 -7.91 -18.71 -3.57
CA PRO A 122 -8.30 -19.95 -4.26
C PRO A 122 -8.66 -19.74 -5.73
N ARG A 123 -9.28 -18.59 -6.06
CA ARG A 123 -9.61 -18.23 -7.44
C ARG A 123 -8.38 -18.06 -8.33
N LEU A 124 -7.26 -17.60 -7.80
CA LEU A 124 -6.00 -17.54 -8.55
C LEU A 124 -5.44 -18.96 -8.77
N LYS A 125 -5.60 -19.86 -7.79
CA LYS A 125 -5.19 -21.28 -7.94
C LYS A 125 -5.94 -21.97 -9.07
N GLU A 126 -7.26 -21.82 -9.12
CA GLU A 126 -8.11 -22.37 -10.18
C GLU A 126 -7.69 -21.86 -11.57
N ARG A 127 -7.17 -20.64 -11.64
CA ARG A 127 -6.82 -19.92 -12.87
C ARG A 127 -5.31 -19.77 -13.08
N ARG A 128 -4.50 -20.60 -12.44
CA ARG A 128 -3.03 -20.45 -12.40
C ARG A 128 -2.38 -20.36 -13.79
N ARG A 129 -2.96 -21.00 -14.80
CA ARG A 129 -2.48 -21.00 -16.20
C ARG A 129 -3.20 -19.97 -17.08
N GLN A 130 -4.16 -19.22 -16.55
CA GLN A 130 -4.90 -18.19 -17.26
C GLN A 130 -4.06 -16.90 -17.33
N TYR A 131 -4.13 -16.18 -18.45
CA TYR A 131 -3.48 -14.90 -18.62
C TYR A 131 -4.08 -13.84 -17.69
N GLY A 132 -3.24 -13.05 -17.04
CA GLY A 132 -3.64 -12.01 -16.09
C GLY A 132 -4.62 -11.00 -16.67
N GLY A 133 -4.46 -10.63 -17.95
CA GLY A 133 -5.34 -9.69 -18.62
C GLY A 133 -6.79 -10.15 -18.78
N THR A 134 -7.07 -11.46 -18.64
CA THR A 134 -8.41 -12.03 -18.77
C THR A 134 -9.14 -12.21 -17.43
N LEU A 135 -8.49 -11.88 -16.33
CA LEU A 135 -9.06 -11.91 -14.98
C LEU A 135 -10.02 -10.74 -14.75
N SER A 136 -10.99 -10.94 -13.86
CA SER A 136 -11.82 -9.84 -13.35
C SER A 136 -10.99 -8.82 -12.57
N GLY A 137 -11.50 -7.60 -12.39
CA GLY A 137 -10.79 -6.55 -11.67
C GLY A 137 -10.39 -6.93 -10.24
N GLY A 138 -11.24 -7.66 -9.54
CA GLY A 138 -10.93 -8.17 -8.19
C GLY A 138 -9.83 -9.22 -8.20
N GLU A 139 -9.88 -10.17 -9.14
CA GLU A 139 -8.84 -11.20 -9.30
C GLU A 139 -7.50 -10.59 -9.69
N GLN A 140 -7.48 -9.55 -10.55
CA GLN A 140 -6.28 -8.81 -10.88
C GLN A 140 -5.69 -8.10 -9.65
N GLN A 141 -6.52 -7.55 -8.77
CA GLN A 141 -6.06 -6.93 -7.53
C GLN A 141 -5.46 -7.97 -6.58
N MET A 142 -6.12 -9.13 -6.43
CA MET A 142 -5.59 -10.27 -5.67
C MET A 142 -4.25 -10.75 -6.23
N LEU A 143 -4.12 -10.81 -7.56
CA LEU A 143 -2.87 -11.17 -8.23
C LEU A 143 -1.76 -10.14 -7.97
N ALA A 144 -2.07 -8.84 -8.00
CA ALA A 144 -1.11 -7.78 -7.71
C ALA A 144 -0.60 -7.85 -6.26
N ILE A 145 -1.50 -8.10 -5.30
CA ILE A 145 -1.13 -8.30 -3.88
C ILE A 145 -0.31 -9.58 -3.74
N GLY A 146 -0.76 -10.69 -4.32
CA GLY A 146 -0.03 -11.97 -4.29
C GLY A 146 1.39 -11.82 -4.84
N ARG A 147 1.56 -11.14 -5.98
CA ARG A 147 2.87 -10.86 -6.57
C ARG A 147 3.77 -10.05 -5.62
N ALA A 148 3.23 -9.04 -4.95
CA ALA A 148 4.00 -8.24 -4.00
C ALA A 148 4.43 -9.04 -2.76
N VAL A 149 3.58 -9.92 -2.27
CA VAL A 149 3.87 -10.81 -1.11
C VAL A 149 4.91 -11.88 -1.45
N MET A 150 4.98 -12.33 -2.71
CA MET A 150 6.01 -13.29 -3.15
C MET A 150 7.44 -12.77 -2.94
N ALA A 151 7.65 -11.45 -2.88
CA ALA A 151 8.95 -10.87 -2.52
C ALA A 151 9.30 -11.03 -1.04
N GLN A 152 8.39 -11.51 -0.19
CA GLN A 152 8.50 -11.55 1.28
C GLN A 152 8.95 -10.20 1.89
N PRO A 153 8.19 -9.13 1.65
CA PRO A 153 8.60 -7.79 2.07
C PRO A 153 8.52 -7.63 3.58
N LYS A 154 9.42 -6.81 4.14
CA LYS A 154 9.30 -6.29 5.51
C LYS A 154 8.25 -5.20 5.60
N LEU A 155 8.11 -4.41 4.52
CA LEU A 155 7.13 -3.35 4.36
C LEU A 155 6.37 -3.52 3.05
N LEU A 156 5.06 -3.71 3.15
CA LEU A 156 4.15 -3.73 2.02
C LEU A 156 3.45 -2.36 1.89
N LEU A 157 3.68 -1.70 0.77
CA LEU A 157 3.01 -0.46 0.39
C LEU A 157 1.80 -0.81 -0.48
N LEU A 158 0.62 -0.28 -0.16
CA LEU A 158 -0.62 -0.50 -0.90
C LEU A 158 -1.21 0.85 -1.30
N ASP A 159 -1.28 1.13 -2.60
CA ASP A 159 -1.78 2.39 -3.15
C ASP A 159 -3.20 2.20 -3.70
N GLU A 160 -4.19 2.62 -2.93
CA GLU A 160 -5.63 2.53 -3.19
C GLU A 160 -6.11 1.14 -3.65
N PRO A 161 -5.81 0.08 -2.89
CA PRO A 161 -6.08 -1.29 -3.31
C PRO A 161 -7.57 -1.61 -3.47
N SER A 162 -8.47 -0.81 -2.89
CA SER A 162 -9.92 -1.01 -2.98
C SER A 162 -10.58 -0.29 -4.16
N MET A 163 -9.86 0.58 -4.87
CA MET A 163 -10.44 1.47 -5.87
C MET A 163 -11.08 0.71 -7.05
N GLY A 164 -12.33 1.08 -7.36
CA GLY A 164 -13.06 0.52 -8.51
C GLY A 164 -13.47 -0.95 -8.35
N LEU A 165 -13.52 -1.47 -7.13
CA LEU A 165 -13.93 -2.83 -6.82
C LEU A 165 -15.33 -2.89 -6.21
N ALA A 166 -16.02 -4.02 -6.43
CA ALA A 166 -17.31 -4.27 -5.80
C ALA A 166 -17.17 -4.40 -4.26
N PRO A 167 -18.19 -4.00 -3.48
CA PRO A 167 -18.10 -3.98 -2.01
C PRO A 167 -17.65 -5.29 -1.37
N LEU A 168 -18.09 -6.43 -1.90
CA LEU A 168 -17.68 -7.75 -1.39
C LEU A 168 -16.18 -8.00 -1.61
N VAL A 169 -15.66 -7.59 -2.77
CA VAL A 169 -14.23 -7.74 -3.10
C VAL A 169 -13.39 -6.78 -2.24
N VAL A 170 -13.87 -5.57 -2.00
CA VAL A 170 -13.24 -4.62 -1.09
C VAL A 170 -13.06 -5.26 0.28
N GLN A 171 -14.11 -5.87 0.86
CA GLN A 171 -13.99 -6.55 2.15
C GLN A 171 -12.92 -7.65 2.12
N GLN A 172 -12.92 -8.51 1.09
CA GLN A 172 -11.91 -9.56 0.93
C GLN A 172 -10.47 -9.01 0.87
N ILE A 173 -10.26 -7.87 0.19
CA ILE A 173 -8.93 -7.23 0.12
C ILE A 173 -8.48 -6.77 1.52
N PHE A 174 -9.36 -6.13 2.30
CA PHE A 174 -9.02 -5.69 3.65
C PHE A 174 -8.76 -6.86 4.60
N ASP A 175 -9.53 -7.95 4.50
CA ASP A 175 -9.30 -9.19 5.26
C ASP A 175 -7.92 -9.77 4.93
N VAL A 176 -7.55 -9.82 3.64
CA VAL A 176 -6.23 -10.27 3.18
C VAL A 176 -5.10 -9.38 3.70
N ILE A 177 -5.28 -8.06 3.73
CA ILE A 177 -4.27 -7.13 4.28
C ILE A 177 -4.03 -7.44 5.76
N GLN A 178 -5.09 -7.66 6.54
CA GLN A 178 -4.97 -8.04 7.95
C GLN A 178 -4.26 -9.39 8.12
N ASP A 179 -4.53 -10.37 7.25
CA ASP A 179 -3.88 -11.69 7.35
C ASP A 179 -2.39 -11.61 6.99
N ILE A 180 -2.01 -10.82 5.97
CA ILE A 180 -0.61 -10.55 5.64
C ILE A 180 0.10 -9.87 6.83
N HIS A 181 -0.57 -8.93 7.49
CA HIS A 181 -0.04 -8.28 8.68
C HIS A 181 0.15 -9.24 9.85
N LYS A 182 -0.84 -10.09 10.15
CA LYS A 182 -0.74 -11.13 11.21
C LYS A 182 0.43 -12.10 11.01
N GLU A 183 0.86 -12.29 9.77
CA GLU A 183 2.05 -13.09 9.41
C GLU A 183 3.38 -12.32 9.62
N GLY A 184 3.32 -11.08 10.11
CA GLY A 184 4.49 -10.28 10.50
C GLY A 184 4.90 -9.21 9.47
N THR A 185 4.17 -9.02 8.37
CA THR A 185 4.48 -7.97 7.41
C THR A 185 3.96 -6.63 7.91
N THR A 186 4.81 -5.61 7.95
CA THR A 186 4.39 -4.23 8.20
C THR A 186 3.68 -3.66 6.97
N VAL A 187 2.63 -2.87 7.17
CA VAL A 187 1.82 -2.35 6.07
C VAL A 187 1.72 -0.82 6.15
N LEU A 188 1.96 -0.15 5.02
CA LEU A 188 1.55 1.24 4.81
C LEU A 188 0.47 1.26 3.72
N LEU A 189 -0.75 1.58 4.14
CA LEU A 189 -1.94 1.60 3.31
C LEU A 189 -2.32 3.03 2.95
N VAL A 190 -2.36 3.33 1.67
CA VAL A 190 -2.94 4.58 1.16
C VAL A 190 -4.34 4.29 0.65
N GLU A 191 -5.33 5.04 1.11
CA GLU A 191 -6.72 4.83 0.75
C GLU A 191 -7.53 6.13 0.69
N GLN A 192 -8.51 6.12 -0.21
CA GLN A 192 -9.59 7.10 -0.20
C GLN A 192 -10.76 6.62 0.66
N ASN A 193 -10.96 5.30 0.74
CA ASN A 193 -11.97 4.69 1.61
C ASN A 193 -11.49 4.71 3.07
N ALA A 194 -11.57 5.91 3.68
CA ALA A 194 -11.09 6.15 5.03
C ALA A 194 -11.76 5.22 6.06
N GLN A 195 -13.06 4.93 5.91
CA GLN A 195 -13.78 4.07 6.84
C GLN A 195 -13.15 2.68 6.94
N LYS A 196 -12.88 2.05 5.81
CA LYS A 196 -12.27 0.73 5.77
C LYS A 196 -10.82 0.75 6.22
N ALA A 197 -10.05 1.77 5.82
CA ALA A 197 -8.66 1.91 6.21
C ALA A 197 -8.51 2.08 7.73
N LEU A 198 -9.31 2.96 8.34
CA LEU A 198 -9.29 3.19 9.80
C LEU A 198 -9.75 1.98 10.62
N GLN A 199 -10.60 1.10 10.07
CA GLN A 199 -11.04 -0.12 10.76
C GLN A 199 -9.91 -1.13 10.99
N ILE A 200 -8.88 -1.15 10.14
CA ILE A 200 -7.80 -2.14 10.22
C ILE A 200 -6.45 -1.55 10.65
N ALA A 201 -6.32 -0.23 10.65
CA ALA A 201 -5.05 0.43 10.95
C ALA A 201 -4.85 0.62 12.46
N ASP A 202 -3.59 0.59 12.89
CA ASP A 202 -3.17 0.95 14.25
C ASP A 202 -3.02 2.49 14.37
N TYR A 203 -2.48 3.12 13.33
CA TYR A 203 -2.20 4.55 13.29
C TYR A 203 -2.60 5.15 11.95
N ALA A 204 -3.05 6.40 11.95
CA ALA A 204 -3.53 7.07 10.76
C ALA A 204 -2.95 8.47 10.61
N TYR A 205 -2.66 8.82 9.38
CA TYR A 205 -2.32 10.17 8.93
C TYR A 205 -3.41 10.65 7.96
N VAL A 206 -3.87 11.88 8.15
CA VAL A 206 -4.80 12.55 7.24
C VAL A 206 -4.04 13.56 6.41
N MET A 207 -4.07 13.40 5.10
CA MET A 207 -3.31 14.24 4.18
C MET A 207 -4.24 15.11 3.33
N GLU A 208 -4.00 16.42 3.36
CA GLU A 208 -4.72 17.40 2.55
C GLU A 208 -3.74 18.33 1.85
N THR A 209 -3.91 18.51 0.55
CA THR A 209 -3.14 19.46 -0.27
C THR A 209 -1.62 19.42 -0.02
N GLY A 210 -1.08 18.19 0.15
CA GLY A 210 0.36 17.96 0.33
C GLY A 210 0.88 18.11 1.77
N LYS A 211 0.00 18.20 2.77
CA LYS A 211 0.37 18.32 4.19
C LYS A 211 -0.35 17.28 5.03
N ILE A 212 0.26 16.82 6.11
CA ILE A 212 -0.43 16.08 7.17
C ILE A 212 -1.17 17.12 8.02
N VAL A 213 -2.49 16.98 8.11
CA VAL A 213 -3.37 17.90 8.86
C VAL A 213 -3.84 17.32 10.18
N LEU A 214 -3.84 16.00 10.29
CA LEU A 214 -4.18 15.27 11.50
C LEU A 214 -3.44 13.94 11.51
N GLU A 215 -3.04 13.47 12.69
CA GLU A 215 -2.46 12.15 12.89
C GLU A 215 -2.79 11.62 14.29
N GLY A 216 -2.78 10.32 14.46
CA GLY A 216 -3.02 9.68 15.75
C GLY A 216 -3.38 8.20 15.63
N PRO A 217 -3.66 7.54 16.78
CA PRO A 217 -4.25 6.21 16.78
C PRO A 217 -5.50 6.16 15.88
N ALA A 218 -5.61 5.13 15.04
CA ALA A 218 -6.68 5.10 14.03
C ALA A 218 -8.09 5.18 14.64
N ALA A 219 -8.28 4.60 15.83
CA ALA A 219 -9.54 4.67 16.58
C ALA A 219 -9.92 6.11 17.01
N GLU A 220 -8.93 6.95 17.36
CA GLU A 220 -9.14 8.35 17.71
C GLU A 220 -9.40 9.19 16.46
N VAL A 221 -8.62 8.98 15.40
CA VAL A 221 -8.81 9.65 14.11
C VAL A 221 -10.20 9.36 13.53
N ALA A 222 -10.70 8.12 13.68
CA ALA A 222 -12.04 7.74 13.22
C ALA A 222 -13.17 8.49 13.96
N GLN A 223 -12.94 8.95 15.19
CA GLN A 223 -13.91 9.72 15.99
C GLN A 223 -13.78 11.23 15.82
N ASN A 224 -12.76 11.70 15.10
CA ASN A 224 -12.56 13.13 14.88
C ASN A 224 -13.70 13.71 14.04
N PRO A 225 -14.40 14.78 14.50
CA PRO A 225 -15.55 15.35 13.77
C PRO A 225 -15.22 15.83 12.36
N GLN A 226 -14.02 16.35 12.12
CA GLN A 226 -13.59 16.79 10.80
C GLN A 226 -13.41 15.58 9.85
N VAL A 227 -12.81 14.48 10.33
CA VAL A 227 -12.65 13.25 9.57
C VAL A 227 -14.00 12.60 9.30
N MET A 228 -14.87 12.57 10.30
CA MET A 228 -16.25 12.06 10.14
C MET A 228 -17.02 12.84 9.06
N ALA A 229 -16.95 14.16 9.08
CA ALA A 229 -17.64 15.01 8.11
C ALA A 229 -17.04 14.88 6.69
N ALA A 230 -15.72 14.83 6.57
CA ALA A 230 -15.03 14.85 5.27
C ALA A 230 -14.95 13.48 4.59
N TYR A 231 -14.80 12.40 5.36
CA TYR A 231 -14.41 11.10 4.81
C TYR A 231 -15.33 9.93 5.22
N LEU A 232 -16.10 10.04 6.31
CA LEU A 232 -16.91 8.91 6.81
C LEU A 232 -18.39 9.05 6.51
N GLY A 233 -18.81 10.07 5.75
CA GLY A 233 -20.20 10.35 5.41
C GLY A 233 -20.99 10.61 6.68
N GLY A 234 -20.95 11.86 7.18
CA GLY A 234 -21.82 12.26 8.27
C GLY A 234 -23.27 12.05 7.82
N HIS A 235 -23.94 11.03 8.35
CA HIS A 235 -25.39 10.97 8.29
C HIS A 235 -25.88 12.27 8.95
N LYS A 236 -26.32 13.23 8.13
CA LYS A 236 -27.25 14.21 8.61
C LYS A 236 -28.47 13.41 9.09
N ALA A 237 -28.57 13.24 10.39
CA ALA A 237 -29.85 12.96 11.00
C ALA A 237 -30.75 14.12 10.61
N SER A 238 -31.56 13.91 9.55
CA SER A 238 -32.68 14.78 9.25
C SER A 238 -33.69 14.55 10.35
N SER A 239 -33.76 15.51 11.25
CA SER A 239 -34.90 15.72 12.15
C SER A 239 -36.17 16.03 11.35
#